data_e840b5841b20bb2f8b09a15415d33e31
#
_entry.id   e840b5841b20bb2f8b09a15415d33e31
#
_cell.length_a   1.000
_cell.length_b   1.000
_cell.length_c   1.000
_cell.angle_alpha   90.00
_cell.angle_beta   90.00
_cell.angle_gamma   90.00
#
_symmetry.space_group_name_H-M   'P 1'
#
loop_
_entity.id
_entity.type
_entity.pdbx_description
1 polymer ?
#
loop_
_entity_poly.entity_id
_entity_poly.type
_entity_poly.pdbx_seq_one_letter_code
_entity_poly.pdbx_strand_id
1 'polypeptide(L)'
;MSAPLVIVAPPGHPLAHLKKIPLKRLQEEVFLVREPGSGTRSAMERFFAEREIHLKTGMEVGSNEAIKQSVQAGLGLGLLSRATIEQELELKRLVVLDVAEFPIMRHWYMVHRRGKRLSPVARAFHDFVLSEAKQLVGSGLARTKPQRHHNTDRAGRPK
;
A
#
# COMPACT_ATOMS: atom_id res chain seq x y z
N MET A 1 7.85 -12.55 -3.33
CA MET A 1 7.18 -11.94 -2.14
C MET A 1 5.77 -11.54 -2.56
N SER A 2 4.75 -11.83 -1.76
CA SER A 2 3.37 -11.43 -2.06
C SER A 2 3.10 -10.02 -1.55
N ALA A 3 2.36 -9.24 -2.35
CA ALA A 3 1.97 -7.87 -2.04
C ALA A 3 0.46 -7.72 -2.26
N PRO A 4 -0.36 -8.03 -1.25
CA PRO A 4 -1.80 -7.96 -1.38
C PRO A 4 -2.26 -6.51 -1.61
N LEU A 5 -3.12 -6.32 -2.62
CA LEU A 5 -3.81 -5.07 -2.87
C LEU A 5 -5.18 -5.11 -2.22
N VAL A 6 -5.51 -4.06 -1.49
CA VAL A 6 -6.76 -3.91 -0.75
C VAL A 6 -7.46 -2.61 -1.14
N ILE A 7 -8.78 -2.59 -1.02
CA ILE A 7 -9.57 -1.37 -1.19
C ILE A 7 -9.62 -0.65 0.15
N VAL A 8 -9.34 0.64 0.11
CA VAL A 8 -9.34 1.52 1.30
C VAL A 8 -10.35 2.64 1.19
N ALA A 9 -10.87 3.01 2.34
CA ALA A 9 -11.83 4.09 2.50
C ALA A 9 -11.51 4.90 3.77
N PRO A 10 -12.06 6.11 3.94
CA PRO A 10 -12.04 6.79 5.23
C PRO A 10 -12.92 6.03 6.24
N PRO A 11 -12.64 6.11 7.56
CA PRO A 11 -13.37 5.35 8.57
C PRO A 11 -14.89 5.60 8.61
N GLY A 12 -15.31 6.81 8.24
CA GLY A 12 -16.74 7.19 8.17
C GLY A 12 -17.47 6.79 6.89
N HIS A 13 -16.80 6.06 5.98
CA HIS A 13 -17.44 5.64 4.73
C HIS A 13 -18.57 4.63 4.97
N PRO A 14 -19.73 4.72 4.26
CA PRO A 14 -20.85 3.80 4.44
C PRO A 14 -20.47 2.31 4.30
N LEU A 15 -19.55 2.00 3.42
CA LEU A 15 -19.07 0.63 3.19
C LEU A 15 -18.12 0.12 4.28
N ALA A 16 -17.59 0.98 5.17
CA ALA A 16 -16.60 0.61 6.19
C ALA A 16 -17.11 -0.44 7.19
N HIS A 17 -18.43 -0.47 7.43
CA HIS A 17 -19.06 -1.37 8.39
C HIS A 17 -19.64 -2.64 7.75
N LEU A 18 -19.63 -2.73 6.42
CA LEU A 18 -20.18 -3.88 5.71
C LEU A 18 -19.16 -5.01 5.63
N LYS A 19 -19.67 -6.23 5.51
CA LYS A 19 -18.89 -7.45 5.33
C LYS A 19 -19.19 -8.09 4.00
N LYS A 20 -18.15 -8.70 3.39
CA LYS A 20 -18.26 -9.41 2.11
C LYS A 20 -18.99 -8.59 1.04
N ILE A 21 -18.60 -7.32 0.91
CA ILE A 21 -19.19 -6.38 -0.04
C ILE A 21 -19.12 -6.99 -1.44
N PRO A 22 -20.26 -7.14 -2.16
CA PRO A 22 -20.24 -7.65 -3.53
C PRO A 22 -19.47 -6.71 -4.45
N LEU A 23 -18.67 -7.25 -5.37
CA LEU A 23 -17.90 -6.44 -6.32
C LEU A 23 -18.75 -5.44 -7.11
N LYS A 24 -19.98 -5.84 -7.50
CA LYS A 24 -20.92 -4.97 -8.23
C LYS A 24 -21.27 -3.69 -7.45
N ARG A 25 -21.27 -3.73 -6.13
CA ARG A 25 -21.54 -2.56 -5.29
C ARG A 25 -20.51 -1.46 -5.48
N LEU A 26 -19.27 -1.83 -5.83
CA LEU A 26 -18.17 -0.89 -6.06
C LEU A 26 -18.38 -0.03 -7.33
N GLN A 27 -19.26 -0.43 -8.25
CA GLN A 27 -19.58 0.36 -9.43
C GLN A 27 -20.28 1.70 -9.10
N GLU A 28 -20.85 1.79 -7.92
CA GLU A 28 -21.53 3.00 -7.44
C GLU A 28 -20.56 4.02 -6.84
N GLU A 29 -19.33 3.56 -6.51
CA GLU A 29 -18.32 4.35 -5.82
C GLU A 29 -17.31 4.98 -6.80
N VAL A 30 -16.76 6.13 -6.42
CA VAL A 30 -15.70 6.80 -7.16
C VAL A 30 -14.35 6.25 -6.72
N PHE A 31 -13.50 5.87 -7.68
CA PHE A 31 -12.17 5.38 -7.43
C PHE A 31 -11.10 6.40 -7.81
N LEU A 32 -10.15 6.58 -6.91
CA LEU A 32 -8.91 7.29 -7.17
C LEU A 32 -7.91 6.28 -7.73
N VAL A 33 -7.39 6.55 -8.90
CA VAL A 33 -6.53 5.60 -9.63
C VAL A 33 -5.12 6.13 -9.78
N ARG A 34 -4.17 5.22 -9.89
CA ARG A 34 -2.79 5.55 -10.22
C ARG A 34 -2.68 5.94 -11.70
N GLU A 35 -1.59 6.58 -12.03
CA GLU A 35 -1.22 6.95 -13.39
C GLU A 35 -1.09 5.72 -14.33
N PRO A 36 -1.23 5.89 -15.67
CA PRO A 36 -0.96 4.85 -16.64
C PRO A 36 0.45 4.28 -16.48
N GLY A 37 0.60 2.95 -16.59
CA GLY A 37 1.87 2.25 -16.37
C GLY A 37 2.13 1.85 -14.91
N SER A 38 1.35 2.31 -13.95
CA SER A 38 1.40 1.81 -12.59
C SER A 38 0.96 0.33 -12.53
N GLY A 39 1.80 -0.52 -11.92
CA GLY A 39 1.46 -1.92 -11.71
C GLY A 39 0.24 -2.14 -10.82
N THR A 40 -0.09 -1.18 -9.93
CA THR A 40 -1.31 -1.22 -9.13
C THR A 40 -2.53 -0.96 -9.99
N ARG A 41 -2.47 0.06 -10.87
CA ARG A 41 -3.54 0.36 -11.83
C ARG A 41 -3.77 -0.83 -12.77
N SER A 42 -2.72 -1.36 -13.39
CA SER A 42 -2.85 -2.51 -14.32
C SER A 42 -3.45 -3.74 -13.63
N ALA A 43 -3.11 -3.99 -12.37
CA ALA A 43 -3.70 -5.09 -11.60
C ALA A 43 -5.19 -4.85 -11.33
N MET A 44 -5.57 -3.62 -10.99
CA MET A 44 -6.96 -3.22 -10.77
C MET A 44 -7.78 -3.37 -12.06
N GLU A 45 -7.34 -2.76 -13.13
CA GLU A 45 -8.03 -2.76 -14.42
C GLU A 45 -8.26 -4.20 -14.91
N ARG A 46 -7.23 -5.04 -14.86
CA ARG A 46 -7.35 -6.45 -15.24
C ARG A 46 -8.33 -7.21 -14.36
N PHE A 47 -8.24 -7.06 -13.04
CA PHE A 47 -9.11 -7.77 -12.09
C PHE A 47 -10.59 -7.46 -12.32
N PHE A 48 -10.93 -6.20 -12.51
CA PHE A 48 -12.30 -5.78 -12.72
C PHE A 48 -12.80 -6.07 -14.14
N ALA A 49 -11.92 -5.95 -15.16
CA ALA A 49 -12.26 -6.31 -16.54
C ALA A 49 -12.60 -7.80 -16.70
N GLU A 50 -11.83 -8.71 -16.07
CA GLU A 50 -12.10 -10.15 -16.06
C GLU A 50 -13.48 -10.51 -15.46
N ARG A 51 -14.10 -9.58 -14.72
CA ARG A 51 -15.39 -9.74 -14.05
C ARG A 51 -16.50 -8.89 -14.64
N GLU A 52 -16.19 -8.22 -15.76
CA GLU A 52 -17.13 -7.31 -16.46
C GLU A 52 -17.66 -6.19 -15.56
N ILE A 53 -16.82 -5.72 -14.63
CA ILE A 53 -17.13 -4.64 -13.70
C ILE A 53 -16.44 -3.35 -14.12
N HIS A 54 -17.23 -2.29 -14.29
CA HIS A 54 -16.74 -0.96 -14.67
C HIS A 54 -16.77 -0.03 -13.46
N LEU A 55 -15.61 0.39 -13.02
CA LEU A 55 -15.47 1.34 -11.91
C LEU A 55 -15.60 2.78 -12.41
N LYS A 56 -16.21 3.64 -11.58
CA LYS A 56 -16.19 5.08 -11.82
C LYS A 56 -14.82 5.64 -11.42
N THR A 57 -14.01 6.02 -12.39
CA THR A 57 -12.74 6.69 -12.14
C THR A 57 -12.98 8.17 -11.91
N GLY A 58 -12.57 8.68 -10.76
CA GLY A 58 -12.63 10.09 -10.42
C GLY A 58 -11.34 10.82 -10.76
N MET A 59 -10.31 10.67 -9.94
CA MET A 59 -9.05 11.38 -10.07
C MET A 59 -7.91 10.41 -10.37
N GLU A 60 -7.01 10.79 -11.28
CA GLU A 60 -5.75 10.12 -11.52
C GLU A 60 -4.64 10.77 -10.68
N VAL A 61 -3.85 9.96 -9.99
CA VAL A 61 -2.86 10.43 -9.00
C VAL A 61 -1.54 9.71 -9.18
N GLY A 62 -0.44 10.45 -9.24
CA GLY A 62 0.90 9.94 -9.55
C GLY A 62 1.61 9.21 -8.41
N SER A 63 1.03 9.08 -7.22
CA SER A 63 1.69 8.38 -6.10
C SER A 63 0.72 7.73 -5.13
N ASN A 64 1.18 6.70 -4.42
CA ASN A 64 0.40 6.07 -3.36
C ASN A 64 0.11 7.03 -2.22
N GLU A 65 1.05 7.92 -1.90
CA GLU A 65 0.87 8.91 -0.84
C GLU A 65 -0.25 9.88 -1.15
N ALA A 66 -0.29 10.40 -2.39
CA ALA A 66 -1.37 11.27 -2.83
C ALA A 66 -2.73 10.54 -2.80
N ILE A 67 -2.80 9.24 -3.19
CA ILE A 67 -4.04 8.45 -3.03
C ILE A 67 -4.43 8.36 -1.56
N LYS A 68 -3.50 8.04 -0.66
CA LYS A 68 -3.80 7.95 0.78
C LYS A 68 -4.43 9.24 1.31
N GLN A 69 -3.81 10.38 1.01
CA GLN A 69 -4.33 11.69 1.44
C GLN A 69 -5.70 12.00 0.83
N SER A 70 -5.89 11.72 -0.44
CA SER A 70 -7.17 11.95 -1.14
C SER A 70 -8.29 11.07 -0.61
N VAL A 71 -8.00 9.79 -0.30
CA VAL A 71 -8.98 8.88 0.34
C VAL A 71 -9.34 9.39 1.74
N GLN A 72 -8.35 9.81 2.55
CA GLN A 72 -8.59 10.37 3.88
C GLN A 72 -9.47 11.64 3.81
N ALA A 73 -9.33 12.44 2.76
CA ALA A 73 -10.15 13.61 2.48
C ALA A 73 -11.56 13.27 1.96
N GLY A 74 -11.89 11.99 1.76
CA GLY A 74 -13.21 11.56 1.30
C GLY A 74 -13.46 11.73 -0.19
N LEU A 75 -12.43 11.91 -1.02
CA LEU A 75 -12.57 12.15 -2.46
C LEU A 75 -12.90 10.88 -3.26
N GLY A 76 -12.84 9.70 -2.62
CA GLY A 76 -13.16 8.42 -3.24
C GLY A 76 -12.47 7.24 -2.55
N LEU A 77 -12.64 6.06 -3.11
CA LEU A 77 -11.96 4.84 -2.67
C LEU A 77 -10.59 4.71 -3.36
N GLY A 78 -9.66 4.03 -2.71
CA GLY A 78 -8.35 3.73 -3.28
C GLY A 78 -8.03 2.25 -3.30
N LEU A 79 -7.22 1.81 -4.29
CA LEU A 79 -6.61 0.49 -4.28
C LEU A 79 -5.12 0.63 -3.97
N LEU A 80 -4.68 0.06 -2.86
CA LEU A 80 -3.30 0.20 -2.37
C LEU A 80 -2.75 -1.14 -1.88
N SER A 81 -1.43 -1.26 -1.84
CA SER A 81 -0.78 -2.38 -1.17
C SER A 81 -0.98 -2.26 0.34
N ARG A 82 -1.39 -3.35 1.00
CA ARG A 82 -1.59 -3.36 2.45
C ARG A 82 -0.35 -2.88 3.22
N ALA A 83 0.85 -3.25 2.75
CA ALA A 83 2.09 -2.84 3.38
C ALA A 83 2.36 -1.32 3.33
N THR A 84 1.73 -0.59 2.40
CA THR A 84 1.94 0.87 2.27
C THR A 84 0.99 1.71 3.11
N ILE A 85 0.04 1.09 3.80
CA ILE A 85 -1.03 1.77 4.55
C ILE A 85 -1.07 1.39 6.04
N GLU A 86 -0.08 0.67 6.54
CA GLU A 86 -0.09 0.16 7.93
C GLU A 86 -0.17 1.29 8.94
N GLN A 87 0.58 2.38 8.73
CA GLN A 87 0.53 3.56 9.57
C GLN A 87 -0.87 4.19 9.62
N GLU A 88 -1.52 4.32 8.47
CA GLU A 88 -2.87 4.89 8.39
C GLU A 88 -3.91 3.99 9.06
N LEU A 89 -3.72 2.66 9.01
CA LEU A 89 -4.59 1.72 9.72
C LEU A 89 -4.39 1.81 11.23
N GLU A 90 -3.15 1.86 11.72
CA GLU A 90 -2.84 2.04 13.15
C GLU A 90 -3.42 3.34 13.70
N LEU A 91 -3.29 4.43 12.93
CA LEU A 91 -3.81 5.75 13.28
C LEU A 91 -5.32 5.89 13.03
N LYS A 92 -5.97 4.83 12.53
CA LYS A 92 -7.40 4.83 12.18
C LYS A 92 -7.80 5.95 11.19
N ARG A 93 -6.88 6.33 10.32
CA ARG A 93 -7.12 7.33 9.25
C ARG A 93 -7.69 6.70 7.99
N LEU A 94 -7.43 5.42 7.79
CA LEU A 94 -8.00 4.60 6.72
C LEU A 94 -8.55 3.31 7.30
N VAL A 95 -9.50 2.71 6.58
CA VAL A 95 -9.98 1.34 6.83
C VAL A 95 -9.85 0.52 5.56
N VAL A 96 -9.60 -0.78 5.72
CA VAL A 96 -9.67 -1.74 4.62
C VAL A 96 -11.11 -2.23 4.51
N LEU A 97 -11.71 -2.11 3.33
CA LEU A 97 -13.04 -2.64 3.07
C LEU A 97 -12.99 -4.16 2.93
N ASP A 98 -13.95 -4.83 3.54
CA ASP A 98 -14.15 -6.28 3.42
C ASP A 98 -14.93 -6.58 2.14
N VAL A 99 -14.22 -6.66 1.03
CA VAL A 99 -14.81 -6.88 -0.30
C VAL A 99 -14.63 -8.34 -0.71
N ALA A 100 -15.67 -8.92 -1.30
CA ALA A 100 -15.62 -10.27 -1.84
C ALA A 100 -14.49 -10.39 -2.89
N GLU A 101 -13.79 -11.52 -2.89
CA GLU A 101 -12.66 -11.82 -3.77
C GLU A 101 -11.39 -10.97 -3.55
N PHE A 102 -11.39 -10.10 -2.54
CA PHE A 102 -10.17 -9.38 -2.12
C PHE A 102 -9.48 -10.08 -0.95
N PRO A 103 -8.16 -9.89 -0.81
CA PRO A 103 -7.27 -8.99 -1.56
C PRO A 103 -6.87 -9.54 -2.93
N ILE A 104 -6.54 -8.65 -3.88
CA ILE A 104 -5.87 -9.05 -5.11
C ILE A 104 -4.44 -9.42 -4.78
N MET A 105 -4.07 -10.69 -4.99
CA MET A 105 -2.72 -11.16 -4.72
C MET A 105 -1.80 -10.86 -5.88
N ARG A 106 -0.71 -10.17 -5.59
CA ARG A 106 0.35 -9.96 -6.58
C ARG A 106 1.72 -10.33 -6.01
N HIS A 107 2.68 -10.57 -6.90
CA HIS A 107 4.03 -10.96 -6.54
C HIS A 107 5.03 -9.92 -7.02
N TRP A 108 6.06 -9.70 -6.23
CA TRP A 108 7.23 -8.96 -6.63
C TRP A 108 8.25 -9.92 -7.23
N TYR A 109 8.82 -9.52 -8.35
CA TYR A 109 9.84 -10.29 -9.06
C TYR A 109 11.09 -9.46 -9.20
N MET A 110 12.23 -10.10 -8.98
CA MET A 110 13.52 -9.53 -9.37
C MET A 110 13.87 -10.10 -10.74
N VAL A 111 14.10 -9.23 -11.70
CA VAL A 111 14.38 -9.63 -13.07
C VAL A 111 15.72 -9.10 -13.54
N HIS A 112 16.43 -9.89 -14.34
CA HIS A 112 17.64 -9.47 -15.03
C HIS A 112 17.68 -10.11 -16.43
N ARG A 113 18.48 -9.53 -17.32
CA ARG A 113 18.60 -10.03 -18.70
C ARG A 113 19.18 -11.45 -18.69
N ARG A 114 18.57 -12.35 -19.47
CA ARG A 114 19.07 -13.72 -19.65
C ARG A 114 20.52 -13.69 -20.15
N GLY A 115 21.39 -14.52 -19.56
CA GLY A 115 22.81 -14.62 -19.91
C GLY A 115 23.71 -13.51 -19.36
N LYS A 116 23.18 -12.47 -18.71
CA LYS A 116 23.98 -11.46 -18.04
C LYS A 116 24.62 -12.04 -16.77
N ARG A 117 25.96 -12.03 -16.71
CA ARG A 117 26.69 -12.30 -15.46
C ARG A 117 26.49 -11.11 -14.51
N LEU A 118 25.92 -11.37 -13.36
CA LEU A 118 25.81 -10.37 -12.29
C LEU A 118 27.23 -10.08 -11.75
N SER A 119 27.52 -8.79 -11.50
CA SER A 119 28.71 -8.42 -10.75
C SER A 119 28.64 -8.99 -9.32
N PRO A 120 29.78 -9.11 -8.60
CA PRO A 120 29.77 -9.59 -7.21
C PRO A 120 28.80 -8.83 -6.31
N VAL A 121 28.75 -7.49 -6.45
CA VAL A 121 27.83 -6.63 -5.69
C VAL A 121 26.37 -6.90 -6.07
N ALA A 122 26.05 -7.00 -7.36
CA ALA A 122 24.70 -7.29 -7.82
C ALA A 122 24.23 -8.68 -7.36
N ARG A 123 25.14 -9.66 -7.30
CA ARG A 123 24.85 -11.00 -6.80
C ARG A 123 24.59 -10.97 -5.30
N ALA A 124 25.45 -10.32 -4.53
CA ALA A 124 25.27 -10.17 -3.09
C ALA A 124 23.93 -9.51 -2.74
N PHE A 125 23.55 -8.45 -3.48
CA PHE A 125 22.25 -7.80 -3.32
C PHE A 125 21.07 -8.73 -3.70
N HIS A 126 21.19 -9.45 -4.82
CA HIS A 126 20.21 -10.43 -5.24
C HIS A 126 19.97 -11.49 -4.16
N ASP A 127 21.05 -12.08 -3.65
CA ASP A 127 20.99 -13.13 -2.64
C ASP A 127 20.43 -12.59 -1.31
N PHE A 128 20.84 -11.40 -0.91
CA PHE A 128 20.28 -10.70 0.26
C PHE A 128 18.78 -10.47 0.12
N VAL A 129 18.32 -9.97 -1.03
CA VAL A 129 16.88 -9.74 -1.24
C VAL A 129 16.09 -11.05 -1.20
N LEU A 130 16.63 -12.14 -1.75
CA LEU A 130 15.93 -13.43 -1.73
C LEU A 130 15.89 -14.07 -0.34
N SER A 131 16.95 -13.91 0.47
CA SER A 131 17.03 -14.49 1.81
C SER A 131 16.30 -13.63 2.86
N GLU A 132 16.56 -12.33 2.87
CA GLU A 132 16.20 -11.45 3.99
C GLU A 132 14.96 -10.58 3.73
N ALA A 133 14.58 -10.34 2.46
CA ALA A 133 13.51 -9.39 2.16
C ALA A 133 12.17 -9.77 2.76
N LYS A 134 11.88 -11.07 2.96
CA LYS A 134 10.66 -11.51 3.62
C LYS A 134 10.61 -11.08 5.09
N GLN A 135 11.74 -11.13 5.77
CA GLN A 135 11.86 -10.74 7.17
C GLN A 135 11.84 -9.22 7.32
N LEU A 136 12.55 -8.51 6.43
CA LEU A 136 12.63 -7.04 6.46
C LEU A 136 11.30 -6.36 6.16
N VAL A 137 10.52 -6.87 5.22
CA VAL A 137 9.18 -6.32 4.91
C VAL A 137 8.15 -6.70 5.96
N GLY A 138 8.29 -7.87 6.60
CA GLY A 138 7.43 -8.29 7.72
C GLY A 138 7.81 -7.67 9.06
N SER A 139 9.07 -7.26 9.26
CA SER A 139 9.59 -6.70 10.52
C SER A 139 9.88 -5.20 10.45
N GLY A 140 9.96 -4.62 9.28
CA GLY A 140 10.25 -3.19 9.07
C GLY A 140 9.18 -2.26 9.61
N LEU A 141 8.02 -2.79 9.96
CA LEU A 141 6.87 -2.06 10.49
C LEU A 141 6.77 -2.13 12.03
N ALA A 142 7.63 -2.91 12.67
CA ALA A 142 7.66 -3.02 14.14
C ALA A 142 8.72 -2.10 14.81
N ARG A 143 9.46 -1.27 14.08
CA ARG A 143 10.60 -0.52 14.64
C ARG A 143 10.67 0.94 14.20
N THR A 144 9.74 1.74 14.66
CA THR A 144 10.00 3.17 14.96
C THR A 144 9.50 3.47 16.37
N LYS A 145 10.22 2.97 17.37
CA LYS A 145 10.16 3.62 18.69
C LYS A 145 10.83 4.99 18.53
N PRO A 146 10.16 6.08 18.95
CA PRO A 146 10.79 7.40 18.93
C PRO A 146 12.00 7.37 19.85
N GLN A 147 13.17 7.72 19.32
CA GLN A 147 14.33 8.02 20.16
C GLN A 147 13.96 9.17 21.08
N ARG A 148 13.88 8.88 22.36
CA ARG A 148 13.82 9.93 23.39
C ARG A 148 15.14 10.67 23.32
N HIS A 149 15.14 11.89 22.81
CA HIS A 149 16.22 12.84 23.02
C HIS A 149 16.32 13.08 24.53
N HIS A 150 17.37 12.56 25.11
CA HIS A 150 17.80 12.91 26.45
C HIS A 150 18.38 14.33 26.35
N ASN A 151 17.56 15.32 26.69
CA ASN A 151 18.01 16.68 26.89
C ASN A 151 18.69 16.71 28.25
N THR A 152 20.01 16.62 28.25
CA THR A 152 20.80 16.89 29.45
C THR A 152 20.89 18.39 29.63
N ASP A 153 19.96 18.95 30.38
CA ASP A 153 20.08 20.28 30.96
C ASP A 153 21.36 20.32 31.82
N ARG A 154 22.36 21.00 31.33
CA ARG A 154 23.48 21.47 32.14
C ARG A 154 23.00 22.71 32.86
N ALA A 155 22.52 22.50 34.10
CA ALA A 155 22.31 23.56 35.06
C ALA A 155 23.65 24.30 35.31
N GLY A 156 23.58 25.61 35.18
CA GLY A 156 24.64 26.54 35.46
C GLY A 156 25.05 26.52 36.93
N ARG A 157 26.27 26.85 37.17
CA ARG A 157 26.80 27.27 38.50
C ARG A 157 26.74 28.79 38.62
N PRO A 158 26.39 29.28 39.79
CA PRO A 158 26.46 30.72 40.10
C PRO A 158 27.86 31.12 40.58
N LYS A 159 28.28 32.30 40.20
CA LYS A 159 29.02 33.27 41.01
C LYS A 159 28.81 34.65 40.41
#